data_3256f8003448f9e53d7d6b0e36141abd
#
_entry.id   3256f8003448f9e53d7d6b0e36141abd
#
_cell.length_a   1.000
_cell.length_b   1.000
_cell.length_c   1.000
_cell.angle_alpha   90.00
_cell.angle_beta   90.00
_cell.angle_gamma   90.00
#
_symmetry.space_group_name_H-M   'P 1'
#
loop_
_entity.id
_entity.type
_entity.pdbx_description
1 polymer ?
#
loop_
_entity_poly.entity_id
_entity_poly.type
_entity_poly.pdbx_seq_one_letter_code
_entity_poly.pdbx_strand_id
1 'polypeptide(L)'
;GADLATESAAANWSTAHWFAMRAAGRASPGVSPVNATALIRGMFHKISDKPQPGMGVFPSEWLESTFMPAAVRKVTNSRSLQDFSLQYGEPLGDAHLRRLLAKKLSTLNVHTVPEHIITTVGATHALDIVSRTLLRPGDPVMVEEPGWAVEFARLAALGMRILPVPRRADGPDLEVMARYCEVHQPKLYVSVSVFHNPTG
;
A
#
# COMPACT_ATOMS: atom_id res chain seq x y z
N GLY A 1 11.11 -4.77 38.89
CA GLY A 1 9.86 -4.21 38.33
C GLY A 1 10.09 -3.07 37.33
N ALA A 2 11.30 -2.52 37.26
CA ALA A 2 11.62 -1.41 36.35
C ALA A 2 12.17 -1.89 34.99
N ASP A 3 12.72 -3.11 34.92
CA ASP A 3 13.36 -3.60 33.68
C ASP A 3 12.38 -4.12 32.60
N LEU A 4 11.21 -4.59 33.01
CA LEU A 4 10.20 -5.09 32.04
C LEU A 4 9.49 -3.97 31.25
N ALA A 5 9.44 -2.76 31.81
CA ALA A 5 8.84 -1.61 31.13
C ALA A 5 9.79 -0.99 30.06
N THR A 6 11.10 -1.06 30.29
CA THR A 6 12.12 -0.60 29.33
C THR A 6 12.34 -1.58 28.19
N GLU A 7 12.25 -2.89 28.42
CA GLU A 7 12.28 -3.90 27.35
C GLU A 7 11.04 -3.84 26.46
N SER A 8 9.86 -3.57 27.03
CA SER A 8 8.62 -3.40 26.25
C SER A 8 8.66 -2.17 25.35
N ALA A 9 9.31 -1.09 25.75
CA ALA A 9 9.47 0.10 24.91
C ALA A 9 10.49 -0.10 23.76
N ALA A 10 11.50 -0.93 23.99
CA ALA A 10 12.48 -1.28 22.95
C ALA A 10 11.93 -2.30 21.92
N ALA A 11 10.92 -3.10 22.29
CA ALA A 11 10.29 -4.08 21.40
C ALA A 11 9.28 -3.46 20.42
N ASN A 12 8.89 -2.20 20.58
CA ASN A 12 7.95 -1.49 19.73
C ASN A 12 8.65 -0.71 18.57
N TRP A 13 9.77 -1.21 18.09
CA TRP A 13 10.35 -0.68 16.87
C TRP A 13 9.43 -0.98 15.71
N SER A 14 9.06 0.04 14.97
CA SER A 14 8.22 -0.17 13.81
C SER A 14 8.88 -1.10 12.80
N THR A 15 8.07 -1.74 12.03
CA THR A 15 8.52 -2.66 10.98
C THR A 15 9.44 -1.97 9.97
N ALA A 16 9.14 -0.71 9.63
CA ALA A 16 9.96 0.07 8.72
C ALA A 16 11.37 0.32 9.28
N HIS A 17 11.46 0.68 10.55
CA HIS A 17 12.74 0.89 11.23
C HIS A 17 13.58 -0.40 11.27
N TRP A 18 12.96 -1.54 11.53
CA TRP A 18 13.65 -2.83 11.50
C TRP A 18 14.20 -3.16 10.11
N PHE A 19 13.40 -2.96 9.05
CA PHE A 19 13.87 -3.18 7.68
C PHE A 19 15.01 -2.22 7.31
N ALA A 20 14.93 -0.97 7.72
CA ALA A 20 15.99 0.00 7.52
C ALA A 20 17.30 -0.39 8.22
N MET A 21 17.21 -0.86 9.46
CA MET A 21 18.38 -1.34 10.23
C MET A 21 18.99 -2.60 9.59
N ARG A 22 18.16 -3.53 9.13
CA ARG A 22 18.63 -4.75 8.47
C ARG A 22 19.34 -4.42 7.16
N ALA A 23 18.79 -3.52 6.35
CA ALA A 23 19.41 -3.06 5.12
C ALA A 23 20.76 -2.35 5.37
N ALA A 24 20.91 -1.72 6.53
CA ALA A 24 22.17 -1.08 6.97
C ALA A 24 23.15 -2.06 7.65
N GLY A 25 22.85 -3.36 7.71
CA GLY A 25 23.68 -4.37 8.38
C GLY A 25 23.72 -4.26 9.91
N ARG A 26 22.82 -3.47 10.51
CA ARG A 26 22.79 -3.18 11.95
C ARG A 26 21.81 -4.05 12.75
N ALA A 27 20.95 -4.81 12.08
CA ALA A 27 19.99 -5.68 12.74
C ALA A 27 20.54 -7.11 12.86
N SER A 28 20.35 -7.73 14.01
CA SER A 28 20.72 -9.12 14.23
C SER A 28 19.95 -10.06 13.29
N PRO A 29 20.56 -11.07 12.71
CA PRO A 29 19.93 -11.95 11.70
C PRO A 29 18.71 -12.74 12.19
N GLY A 30 18.49 -12.85 13.48
CA GLY A 30 17.49 -13.75 14.10
C GLY A 30 16.14 -13.13 14.46
N VAL A 31 16.00 -11.81 14.42
CA VAL A 31 14.77 -11.14 14.89
C VAL A 31 14.06 -10.47 13.73
N SER A 32 12.99 -11.07 13.23
CA SER A 32 12.02 -10.42 12.35
C SER A 32 10.84 -9.96 13.20
N PRO A 33 10.59 -8.65 13.36
CA PRO A 33 9.48 -8.18 14.17
C PRO A 33 8.12 -8.53 13.58
N VAL A 34 8.05 -8.72 12.25
CA VAL A 34 6.81 -9.09 11.57
C VAL A 34 7.10 -10.07 10.43
N ASN A 35 6.48 -11.23 10.50
CA ASN A 35 6.38 -12.11 9.34
C ASN A 35 5.19 -11.66 8.48
N ALA A 36 5.46 -10.92 7.41
CA ALA A 36 4.42 -10.39 6.53
C ALA A 36 3.49 -11.47 5.96
N THR A 37 4.01 -12.66 5.67
CA THR A 37 3.21 -13.79 5.20
C THR A 37 2.28 -14.32 6.28
N ALA A 38 2.76 -14.45 7.51
CA ALA A 38 1.94 -14.87 8.64
C ALA A 38 0.87 -13.82 8.98
N LEU A 39 1.22 -12.53 8.89
CA LEU A 39 0.28 -11.43 9.07
C LEU A 39 -0.85 -11.50 8.05
N ILE A 40 -0.53 -11.60 6.77
CA ILE A 40 -1.52 -11.68 5.68
C ILE A 40 -2.41 -12.91 5.86
N ARG A 41 -1.82 -14.07 6.12
CA ARG A 41 -2.59 -15.30 6.36
C ARG A 41 -3.53 -15.15 7.57
N GLY A 42 -3.03 -14.58 8.67
CA GLY A 42 -3.82 -14.34 9.88
C GLY A 42 -4.98 -13.38 9.66
N MET A 43 -4.81 -12.35 8.83
CA MET A 43 -5.87 -11.37 8.53
C MET A 43 -7.11 -12.00 7.86
N PHE A 44 -6.92 -13.01 7.02
CA PHE A 44 -8.01 -13.63 6.26
C PHE A 44 -8.59 -14.90 6.91
N HIS A 45 -8.04 -15.34 8.04
CA HIS A 45 -8.61 -16.44 8.81
C HIS A 45 -9.67 -15.93 9.78
N LYS A 46 -10.93 -16.34 9.57
CA LYS A 46 -11.98 -16.13 10.56
C LYS A 46 -11.72 -17.04 11.77
N ILE A 47 -11.15 -16.47 12.85
CA ILE A 47 -10.77 -17.21 14.05
C ILE A 47 -11.96 -17.38 15.00
N SER A 48 -12.95 -16.48 14.95
CA SER A 48 -14.14 -16.50 15.80
C SER A 48 -15.25 -15.62 15.21
N ASP A 49 -16.46 -15.70 15.80
CA ASP A 49 -17.58 -14.80 15.46
C ASP A 49 -17.45 -13.40 16.08
N LYS A 50 -16.38 -13.13 16.82
CA LYS A 50 -16.11 -11.81 17.37
C LYS A 50 -15.61 -10.85 16.28
N PRO A 51 -15.91 -9.55 16.40
CA PRO A 51 -15.37 -8.54 15.51
C PRO A 51 -13.85 -8.64 15.40
N GLN A 52 -13.34 -8.58 14.18
CA GLN A 52 -11.89 -8.62 13.89
C GLN A 52 -11.45 -7.26 13.32
N PRO A 53 -11.19 -6.25 14.15
CA PRO A 53 -10.90 -4.89 13.71
C PRO A 53 -9.62 -4.81 12.86
N GLY A 54 -8.71 -5.78 13.00
CA GLY A 54 -7.47 -5.83 12.20
C GLY A 54 -7.65 -6.22 10.73
N MET A 55 -8.84 -6.64 10.31
CA MET A 55 -9.08 -7.01 8.91
C MET A 55 -9.21 -5.82 7.96
N GLY A 56 -9.54 -4.63 8.46
CA GLY A 56 -9.70 -3.43 7.64
C GLY A 56 -10.80 -3.53 6.57
N VAL A 57 -11.78 -4.41 6.77
CA VAL A 57 -12.91 -4.60 5.84
C VAL A 57 -14.11 -3.82 6.35
N PHE A 58 -14.75 -3.07 5.46
CA PHE A 58 -16.01 -2.40 5.79
C PHE A 58 -17.11 -3.41 6.11
N PRO A 59 -18.03 -3.07 7.03
CA PRO A 59 -19.25 -3.84 7.26
C PRO A 59 -20.01 -4.05 5.95
N SER A 60 -20.56 -5.24 5.75
CA SER A 60 -21.26 -5.58 4.50
C SER A 60 -22.43 -4.65 4.20
N GLU A 61 -23.14 -4.21 5.26
CA GLU A 61 -24.25 -3.28 5.17
C GLU A 61 -23.85 -1.90 4.62
N TRP A 62 -22.59 -1.50 4.74
CA TRP A 62 -22.07 -0.27 4.11
C TRP A 62 -21.81 -0.44 2.62
N LEU A 63 -21.70 -1.68 2.14
CA LEU A 63 -21.43 -2.03 0.76
C LEU A 63 -22.66 -2.46 -0.01
N GLU A 64 -23.78 -2.74 0.66
CA GLU A 64 -25.02 -3.25 0.04
C GLU A 64 -25.69 -2.28 -0.94
N SER A 65 -25.51 -0.98 -0.73
CA SER A 65 -26.04 0.06 -1.63
C SER A 65 -25.23 0.22 -2.92
N THR A 66 -24.25 -0.67 -3.18
CA THR A 66 -23.43 -0.58 -4.37
C THR A 66 -24.22 -0.87 -5.65
N PHE A 67 -23.91 -0.13 -6.71
CA PHE A 67 -24.45 -0.34 -8.07
C PHE A 67 -23.95 -1.66 -8.72
N MET A 68 -23.05 -2.38 -8.09
CA MET A 68 -22.32 -3.51 -8.66
C MET A 68 -23.24 -4.63 -9.23
N PRO A 69 -24.28 -5.10 -8.52
CA PRO A 69 -25.16 -6.13 -9.07
C PRO A 69 -25.87 -5.69 -10.33
N ALA A 70 -26.29 -4.42 -10.42
CA ALA A 70 -26.93 -3.87 -11.61
C ALA A 70 -25.93 -3.72 -12.77
N ALA A 71 -24.73 -3.25 -12.50
CA ALA A 71 -23.66 -3.14 -13.47
C ALA A 71 -23.25 -4.50 -14.04
N VAL A 72 -23.08 -5.51 -13.18
CA VAL A 72 -22.72 -6.87 -13.60
C VAL A 72 -23.82 -7.44 -14.52
N ARG A 73 -25.11 -7.36 -14.13
CA ARG A 73 -26.22 -7.81 -15.00
C ARG A 73 -26.22 -7.10 -16.35
N LYS A 74 -25.97 -5.79 -16.37
CA LYS A 74 -25.91 -5.02 -17.61
C LYS A 74 -24.78 -5.48 -18.53
N VAL A 75 -23.61 -5.74 -17.98
CA VAL A 75 -22.43 -6.17 -18.76
C VAL A 75 -22.61 -7.60 -19.27
N THR A 76 -23.04 -8.52 -18.42
CA THR A 76 -23.21 -9.94 -18.80
C THR A 76 -24.28 -10.16 -19.85
N ASN A 77 -25.26 -9.26 -19.96
CA ASN A 77 -26.29 -9.30 -20.99
C ASN A 77 -25.89 -8.57 -22.28
N SER A 78 -24.68 -8.02 -22.35
CA SER A 78 -24.21 -7.27 -23.52
C SER A 78 -23.43 -8.17 -24.49
N ARG A 79 -23.62 -7.97 -25.81
CA ARG A 79 -22.81 -8.63 -26.84
C ARG A 79 -21.32 -8.30 -26.71
N SER A 80 -21.01 -7.12 -26.20
CA SER A 80 -19.62 -6.70 -26.01
C SER A 80 -18.84 -7.63 -25.06
N LEU A 81 -19.48 -8.25 -24.07
CA LEU A 81 -18.79 -9.23 -23.23
C LEU A 81 -18.32 -10.46 -24.04
N GLN A 82 -19.16 -10.93 -24.97
CA GLN A 82 -18.78 -12.07 -25.83
C GLN A 82 -17.63 -11.73 -26.75
N ASP A 83 -17.62 -10.50 -27.29
CA ASP A 83 -16.58 -10.03 -28.21
C ASP A 83 -15.23 -9.81 -27.49
N PHE A 84 -15.24 -9.32 -26.24
CA PHE A 84 -14.02 -8.99 -25.50
C PHE A 84 -13.50 -10.13 -24.60
N SER A 85 -14.37 -11.04 -24.15
CA SER A 85 -13.97 -12.09 -23.20
C SER A 85 -12.98 -13.12 -23.76
N LEU A 86 -12.89 -13.22 -25.08
CA LEU A 86 -11.99 -14.15 -25.80
C LEU A 86 -10.71 -13.50 -26.31
N GLN A 87 -10.48 -12.23 -26.03
CA GLN A 87 -9.31 -11.49 -26.51
C GLN A 87 -8.42 -11.03 -25.35
N TYR A 88 -7.16 -10.76 -25.67
CA TYR A 88 -6.28 -10.09 -24.71
C TYR A 88 -6.76 -8.65 -24.46
N GLY A 89 -6.77 -8.25 -23.18
CA GLY A 89 -7.05 -6.87 -22.80
C GLY A 89 -5.91 -5.93 -23.18
N GLU A 90 -6.21 -4.63 -23.21
CA GLU A 90 -5.19 -3.60 -23.40
C GLU A 90 -4.24 -3.56 -22.19
N PRO A 91 -2.92 -3.43 -22.38
CA PRO A 91 -1.95 -3.39 -21.30
C PRO A 91 -2.19 -2.28 -20.26
N LEU A 92 -2.71 -1.13 -20.68
CA LEU A 92 -3.07 -0.01 -19.82
C LEU A 92 -4.42 -0.20 -19.12
N GLY A 93 -5.20 -1.22 -19.52
CA GLY A 93 -6.57 -1.45 -19.09
C GLY A 93 -7.61 -0.86 -20.05
N ASP A 94 -8.86 -1.21 -19.82
CA ASP A 94 -9.99 -0.85 -20.68
C ASP A 94 -10.08 0.65 -20.96
N ALA A 95 -10.09 1.04 -22.24
CA ALA A 95 -10.08 2.43 -22.67
C ALA A 95 -11.35 3.19 -22.24
N HIS A 96 -12.51 2.52 -22.17
CA HIS A 96 -13.74 3.13 -21.71
C HIS A 96 -13.67 3.45 -20.21
N LEU A 97 -13.17 2.50 -19.41
CA LEU A 97 -12.94 2.69 -17.98
C LEU A 97 -11.98 3.85 -17.73
N ARG A 98 -10.86 3.90 -18.44
CA ARG A 98 -9.86 4.99 -18.29
C ARG A 98 -10.45 6.36 -18.58
N ARG A 99 -11.30 6.49 -19.63
CA ARG A 99 -12.03 7.75 -19.92
C ARG A 99 -12.97 8.14 -18.80
N LEU A 100 -13.71 7.19 -18.24
CA LEU A 100 -14.62 7.47 -17.12
C LEU A 100 -13.87 7.84 -15.85
N LEU A 101 -12.73 7.19 -15.59
CA LEU A 101 -11.86 7.53 -14.47
C LEU A 101 -11.28 8.94 -14.62
N ALA A 102 -10.79 9.34 -15.80
CA ALA A 102 -10.32 10.70 -16.04
C ALA A 102 -11.40 11.74 -15.73
N LYS A 103 -12.64 11.49 -16.20
CA LYS A 103 -13.80 12.35 -15.89
C LYS A 103 -14.10 12.38 -14.39
N LYS A 104 -14.07 11.24 -13.69
CA LYS A 104 -14.29 11.18 -12.24
C LYS A 104 -13.20 11.90 -11.48
N LEU A 105 -11.94 11.70 -11.84
CA LEU A 105 -10.80 12.38 -11.21
C LEU A 105 -10.86 13.89 -11.33
N SER A 106 -11.34 14.42 -12.47
CA SER A 106 -11.53 15.87 -12.63
C SER A 106 -12.53 16.47 -11.65
N THR A 107 -13.55 15.70 -11.21
CA THR A 107 -14.47 16.15 -10.15
C THR A 107 -13.83 16.19 -8.75
N LEU A 108 -12.65 15.60 -8.60
CA LEU A 108 -11.83 15.60 -7.40
C LEU A 108 -10.60 16.53 -7.52
N ASN A 109 -10.63 17.46 -8.49
CA ASN A 109 -9.53 18.36 -8.82
C ASN A 109 -8.22 17.65 -9.23
N VAL A 110 -8.30 16.40 -9.69
CA VAL A 110 -7.18 15.67 -10.28
C VAL A 110 -7.33 15.70 -11.80
N HIS A 111 -6.59 16.59 -12.45
CA HIS A 111 -6.66 16.78 -13.90
C HIS A 111 -5.71 15.82 -14.62
N THR A 112 -6.28 14.89 -15.36
CA THR A 112 -5.54 13.88 -16.11
C THR A 112 -6.27 13.51 -17.39
N VAL A 113 -5.57 12.83 -18.30
CA VAL A 113 -6.14 12.28 -19.54
C VAL A 113 -6.12 10.75 -19.49
N PRO A 114 -6.97 10.06 -20.26
CA PRO A 114 -7.06 8.60 -20.23
C PRO A 114 -5.71 7.88 -20.49
N GLU A 115 -4.85 8.50 -21.28
CA GLU A 115 -3.53 7.98 -21.65
C GLU A 115 -2.55 7.92 -20.47
N HIS A 116 -2.78 8.73 -19.44
CA HIS A 116 -1.99 8.77 -18.22
C HIS A 116 -2.57 7.89 -17.09
N ILE A 117 -3.59 7.09 -17.38
CA ILE A 117 -4.22 6.19 -16.43
C ILE A 117 -3.89 4.75 -16.79
N ILE A 118 -3.37 4.01 -15.82
CA ILE A 118 -3.15 2.57 -15.90
C ILE A 118 -4.03 1.90 -14.85
N THR A 119 -4.80 0.89 -15.24
CA THR A 119 -5.55 0.07 -14.29
C THR A 119 -4.72 -1.12 -13.84
N THR A 120 -4.81 -1.47 -12.58
CA THR A 120 -4.01 -2.54 -11.96
C THR A 120 -4.86 -3.49 -11.13
N VAL A 121 -4.33 -4.67 -10.84
CA VAL A 121 -4.96 -5.64 -9.93
C VAL A 121 -4.64 -5.24 -8.49
N GLY A 122 -5.32 -4.19 -8.02
CA GLY A 122 -5.15 -3.62 -6.69
C GLY A 122 -3.93 -2.70 -6.55
N ALA A 123 -3.88 -1.98 -5.41
CA ALA A 123 -2.83 -1.02 -5.11
C ALA A 123 -1.44 -1.65 -4.98
N THR A 124 -1.34 -2.87 -4.43
CA THR A 124 -0.06 -3.59 -4.31
C THR A 124 0.57 -3.84 -5.68
N HIS A 125 -0.23 -4.18 -6.70
CA HIS A 125 0.26 -4.35 -8.07
C HIS A 125 0.73 -3.01 -8.64
N ALA A 126 -0.01 -1.92 -8.41
CA ALA A 126 0.41 -0.59 -8.83
C ALA A 126 1.77 -0.21 -8.23
N LEU A 127 1.93 -0.40 -6.92
CA LEU A 127 3.19 -0.12 -6.21
C LEU A 127 4.34 -1.01 -6.70
N ASP A 128 4.07 -2.26 -7.07
CA ASP A 128 5.10 -3.16 -7.62
C ASP A 128 5.56 -2.67 -9.00
N ILE A 129 4.63 -2.30 -9.88
CA ILE A 129 4.95 -1.72 -11.20
C ILE A 129 5.80 -0.44 -11.03
N VAL A 130 5.34 0.50 -10.20
CA VAL A 130 6.07 1.76 -9.94
C VAL A 130 7.48 1.48 -9.45
N SER A 131 7.62 0.61 -8.45
CA SER A 131 8.91 0.30 -7.86
C SER A 131 9.87 -0.35 -8.86
N ARG A 132 9.42 -1.33 -9.63
CA ARG A 132 10.26 -2.01 -10.63
C ARG A 132 10.63 -1.15 -11.82
N THR A 133 9.78 -0.15 -12.13
CA THR A 133 10.01 0.75 -13.27
C THR A 133 10.96 1.89 -12.91
N LEU A 134 10.80 2.45 -11.71
CA LEU A 134 11.49 3.69 -11.31
C LEU A 134 12.69 3.46 -10.40
N LEU A 135 12.79 2.30 -9.75
CA LEU A 135 13.81 2.03 -8.73
C LEU A 135 14.77 0.92 -9.13
N ARG A 136 15.94 0.95 -8.51
CA ARG A 136 16.98 -0.10 -8.58
C ARG A 136 17.29 -0.59 -7.17
N PRO A 137 17.73 -1.84 -6.98
CA PRO A 137 18.20 -2.31 -5.69
C PRO A 137 19.24 -1.35 -5.08
N GLY A 138 19.06 -1.02 -3.81
CA GLY A 138 19.86 -0.03 -3.10
C GLY A 138 19.29 1.40 -3.09
N ASP A 139 18.33 1.71 -3.95
CA ASP A 139 17.72 3.04 -3.96
C ASP A 139 17.01 3.34 -2.63
N PRO A 140 17.14 4.57 -2.11
CA PRO A 140 16.45 4.99 -0.90
C PRO A 140 14.99 5.33 -1.19
N VAL A 141 14.09 4.75 -0.39
CA VAL A 141 12.65 4.96 -0.46
C VAL A 141 12.13 5.40 0.90
N MET A 142 11.51 6.57 0.97
CA MET A 142 10.80 7.02 2.16
C MET A 142 9.46 6.31 2.29
N VAL A 143 9.10 5.92 3.50
CA VAL A 143 7.81 5.34 3.87
C VAL A 143 7.31 5.97 5.16
N GLU A 144 6.01 6.04 5.36
CA GLU A 144 5.44 6.53 6.62
C GLU A 144 5.59 5.50 7.74
N GLU A 145 5.83 5.99 8.96
CA GLU A 145 5.95 5.19 10.18
C GLU A 145 5.04 5.75 11.29
N PRO A 146 4.08 4.98 11.83
CA PRO A 146 3.76 3.60 11.44
C PRO A 146 3.18 3.51 10.03
N GLY A 147 3.23 2.32 9.44
CA GLY A 147 2.71 2.04 8.12
C GLY A 147 2.44 0.56 7.89
N TRP A 148 1.96 0.20 6.71
CA TRP A 148 1.59 -1.17 6.44
C TRP A 148 2.81 -2.07 6.21
N ALA A 149 3.00 -3.04 7.10
CA ALA A 149 4.16 -3.93 7.14
C ALA A 149 4.40 -4.71 5.83
N VAL A 150 3.35 -5.02 5.08
CA VAL A 150 3.44 -5.75 3.81
C VAL A 150 4.18 -4.92 2.76
N GLU A 151 3.94 -3.61 2.71
CA GLU A 151 4.63 -2.71 1.80
C GLU A 151 6.13 -2.63 2.14
N PHE A 152 6.48 -2.56 3.41
CA PHE A 152 7.87 -2.56 3.83
C PHE A 152 8.58 -3.86 3.47
N ALA A 153 7.91 -5.01 3.68
CA ALA A 153 8.43 -6.31 3.28
C ALA A 153 8.65 -6.41 1.76
N ARG A 154 7.72 -5.86 0.98
CA ARG A 154 7.80 -5.82 -0.48
C ARG A 154 9.00 -4.98 -0.95
N LEU A 155 9.15 -3.77 -0.44
CA LEU A 155 10.29 -2.90 -0.77
C LEU A 155 11.63 -3.52 -0.35
N ALA A 156 11.68 -4.14 0.83
CA ALA A 156 12.87 -4.85 1.29
C ALA A 156 13.21 -6.06 0.40
N ALA A 157 12.20 -6.82 -0.04
CA ALA A 157 12.40 -7.94 -0.97
C ALA A 157 12.91 -7.51 -2.34
N LEU A 158 12.57 -6.29 -2.77
CA LEU A 158 13.10 -5.66 -3.99
C LEU A 158 14.50 -5.06 -3.79
N GLY A 159 15.06 -5.16 -2.57
CA GLY A 159 16.39 -4.64 -2.25
C GLY A 159 16.45 -3.14 -2.00
N MET A 160 15.31 -2.48 -1.76
CA MET A 160 15.28 -1.04 -1.49
C MET A 160 15.81 -0.69 -0.10
N ARG A 161 16.42 0.46 0.02
CA ARG A 161 16.81 1.04 1.32
C ARG A 161 15.66 1.86 1.89
N ILE A 162 15.01 1.34 2.92
CA ILE A 162 13.84 1.97 3.54
C ILE A 162 14.27 3.08 4.48
N LEU A 163 13.68 4.27 4.32
CA LEU A 163 13.85 5.46 5.14
C LEU A 163 12.51 5.76 5.83
N PRO A 164 12.33 5.36 7.10
CA PRO A 164 11.07 5.57 7.81
C PRO A 164 10.91 7.05 8.20
N VAL A 165 9.79 7.65 7.79
CA VAL A 165 9.37 9.01 8.14
C VAL A 165 8.27 8.92 9.19
N PRO A 166 8.46 9.47 10.40
CA PRO A 166 7.43 9.46 11.43
C PRO A 166 6.16 10.16 10.94
N ARG A 167 5.00 9.50 11.12
CA ARG A 167 3.70 10.11 10.89
C ARG A 167 3.16 10.69 12.19
N ARG A 168 2.80 11.97 12.16
CA ARG A 168 2.17 12.71 13.25
C ARG A 168 0.68 12.88 12.97
N ALA A 169 -0.06 13.50 13.88
CA ALA A 169 -1.50 13.74 13.72
C ALA A 169 -1.82 14.65 12.52
N ASP A 170 -0.92 15.53 12.15
CA ASP A 170 -1.05 16.51 11.06
C ASP A 170 -0.35 16.08 9.76
N GLY A 171 0.25 14.90 9.73
CA GLY A 171 0.92 14.36 8.56
C GLY A 171 2.32 13.83 8.83
N PRO A 172 3.14 13.64 7.79
CA PRO A 172 4.52 13.17 7.94
C PRO A 172 5.41 14.25 8.59
N ASP A 173 6.46 13.79 9.27
CA ASP A 173 7.47 14.68 9.83
C ASP A 173 8.32 15.32 8.72
N LEU A 174 8.02 16.58 8.40
CA LEU A 174 8.67 17.31 7.30
C LEU A 174 10.16 17.59 7.57
N GLU A 175 10.57 17.73 8.83
CA GLU A 175 11.97 17.94 9.18
C GLU A 175 12.81 16.69 8.91
N VAL A 176 12.27 15.52 9.27
CA VAL A 176 12.89 14.23 8.94
C VAL A 176 12.96 14.03 7.42
N MET A 177 11.87 14.36 6.70
CA MET A 177 11.84 14.27 5.24
C MET A 177 12.90 15.16 4.59
N ALA A 178 12.98 16.43 5.00
CA ALA A 178 13.98 17.37 4.48
C ALA A 178 15.40 16.84 4.68
N ARG A 179 15.72 16.39 5.89
CA ARG A 179 17.03 15.78 6.19
C ARG A 179 17.31 14.55 5.33
N TYR A 180 16.31 13.69 5.10
CA TYR A 180 16.49 12.52 4.22
C TYR A 180 16.69 12.93 2.77
N CYS A 181 16.02 13.98 2.29
CA CYS A 181 16.25 14.52 0.95
C CYS A 181 17.69 15.02 0.78
N GLU A 182 18.21 15.75 1.75
CA GLU A 182 19.59 16.27 1.72
C GLU A 182 20.64 15.15 1.76
N VAL A 183 20.49 14.21 2.70
CA VAL A 183 21.52 13.21 2.99
C VAL A 183 21.45 11.99 2.08
N HIS A 184 20.24 11.55 1.75
CA HIS A 184 20.02 10.26 1.10
C HIS A 184 19.45 10.34 -0.31
N GLN A 185 18.93 11.50 -0.71
CA GLN A 185 18.33 11.72 -2.04
C GLN A 185 17.32 10.63 -2.42
N PRO A 186 16.24 10.43 -1.66
CA PRO A 186 15.27 9.36 -1.89
C PRO A 186 14.66 9.47 -3.28
N LYS A 187 14.40 8.31 -3.91
CA LYS A 187 13.83 8.23 -5.25
C LYS A 187 12.32 8.14 -5.25
N LEU A 188 11.74 7.71 -4.13
CA LEU A 188 10.30 7.53 -3.98
C LEU A 188 9.91 7.81 -2.52
N TYR A 189 8.72 8.38 -2.34
CA TYR A 189 8.02 8.44 -1.06
C TYR A 189 6.68 7.73 -1.20
N VAL A 190 6.43 6.73 -0.36
CA VAL A 190 5.17 5.99 -0.30
C VAL A 190 4.36 6.49 0.89
N SER A 191 3.21 7.04 0.61
CA SER A 191 2.30 7.65 1.59
C SER A 191 0.87 7.21 1.35
N VAL A 192 0.06 7.18 2.42
CA VAL A 192 -1.38 6.99 2.37
C VAL A 192 -2.04 8.23 2.96
N SER A 193 -2.57 9.09 2.10
CA SER A 193 -3.09 10.41 2.49
C SER A 193 -4.46 10.35 3.17
N VAL A 194 -5.26 9.32 2.91
CA VAL A 194 -6.64 9.15 3.43
C VAL A 194 -6.82 7.71 3.89
N PHE A 195 -7.48 7.53 5.03
CA PHE A 195 -7.67 6.21 5.66
C PHE A 195 -6.34 5.46 5.84
N HIS A 196 -5.38 6.16 6.42
CA HIS A 196 -4.05 5.60 6.64
C HIS A 196 -4.08 4.38 7.56
N ASN A 197 -3.41 3.31 7.17
CA ASN A 197 -3.27 2.11 7.98
C ASN A 197 -1.89 2.15 8.71
N PRO A 198 -1.86 2.18 10.08
CA PRO A 198 -2.97 1.92 11.00
C PRO A 198 -3.60 3.13 11.69
N THR A 199 -3.28 4.36 11.33
CA THR A 199 -3.65 5.52 12.14
C THR A 199 -5.00 6.16 11.80
N GLY A 200 -5.62 5.79 10.69
CA GLY A 200 -6.94 6.30 10.25
C GLY A 200 -6.88 7.46 9.28
#